data_477c6e64d08c29ebd110dda4a7acec03
#
_entry.id   477c6e64d08c29ebd110dda4a7acec03
#
_cell.length_a   1.000
_cell.length_b   1.000
_cell.length_c   1.000
_cell.angle_alpha   90.00
_cell.angle_beta   90.00
_cell.angle_gamma   90.00
#
_symmetry.space_group_name_H-M   'P 1'
#
loop_
_entity.id
_entity.type
_entity.pdbx_description
1 polymer ?
#
loop_
_entity_poly.entity_id
_entity_poly.type
_entity_poly.pdbx_seq_one_letter_code
_entity_poly.pdbx_strand_id
1 'polypeptide(L)'
;PSLAKGGAAGLAKAVAALASSRRKKQHADLQKNLECDAERLRESGTLPAADKYLPLIYPQMATVFDYLPENTLILIEDTPRLRDAARDFHARIADDVTALMERGEMPGGMDGYALDFAGICSIKRQIVRMDSFLNSIPELAPQHLENFVANQMNAYGGNLDMASADIRSYTEQGRAVAVVCGSTLRCKNMFDALTDSGLKVQLSDLLPKGGCVNIMEGTISAGFEYPDLGLVVMTEGQVLARRKKTKVKRSNRDRVKSFTDLTPGDLVVHEHHGIG
;
A
#
# COMPACT_ATOMS: atom_id res chain seq x y z
N PRO A 1 25.98 -9.32 8.25
CA PRO A 1 26.94 -10.43 8.38
C PRO A 1 26.90 -11.14 9.73
N SER A 2 26.68 -10.42 10.84
CA SER A 2 26.62 -11.00 12.19
C SER A 2 25.48 -12.03 12.38
N LEU A 3 24.43 -11.98 11.57
CA LEU A 3 23.28 -12.89 11.62
C LEU A 3 23.48 -14.17 10.80
N ALA A 4 24.52 -14.23 9.98
CA ALA A 4 24.85 -15.45 9.23
C ALA A 4 25.25 -16.60 10.17
N LYS A 5 25.05 -17.84 9.72
CA LYS A 5 25.51 -19.03 10.44
C LYS A 5 27.03 -18.96 10.66
N GLY A 6 27.46 -18.88 11.91
CA GLY A 6 28.87 -18.66 12.28
C GLY A 6 29.30 -17.17 12.20
N GLY A 7 28.37 -16.22 12.13
CA GLY A 7 28.63 -14.78 12.11
C GLY A 7 29.38 -14.32 10.85
N ALA A 8 30.08 -13.19 10.96
CA ALA A 8 30.85 -12.65 9.84
C ALA A 8 31.95 -13.60 9.34
N ALA A 9 32.59 -14.34 10.25
CA ALA A 9 33.60 -15.33 9.90
C ALA A 9 33.02 -16.52 9.12
N GLY A 10 31.81 -16.98 9.49
CA GLY A 10 31.09 -18.02 8.76
C GLY A 10 30.71 -17.57 7.34
N LEU A 11 30.20 -16.33 7.20
CA LEU A 11 29.91 -15.74 5.91
C LEU A 11 31.16 -15.59 5.05
N ALA A 12 32.27 -15.08 5.64
CA ALA A 12 33.56 -14.96 4.95
C ALA A 12 34.04 -16.29 4.39
N LYS A 13 33.87 -17.39 5.17
CA LYS A 13 34.22 -18.77 4.72
C LYS A 13 33.33 -19.20 3.57
N ALA A 14 32.03 -18.93 3.62
CA ALA A 14 31.11 -19.30 2.54
C ALA A 14 31.40 -18.50 1.24
N VAL A 15 31.68 -17.21 1.34
CA VAL A 15 32.08 -16.37 0.19
C VAL A 15 33.41 -16.82 -0.42
N ALA A 16 34.41 -17.15 0.41
CA ALA A 16 35.70 -17.69 -0.07
C ALA A 16 35.52 -19.07 -0.77
N ALA A 17 34.61 -19.90 -0.30
CA ALA A 17 34.28 -21.17 -0.95
C ALA A 17 33.65 -20.95 -2.34
N LEU A 18 32.81 -19.94 -2.52
CA LEU A 18 32.27 -19.55 -3.82
C LEU A 18 33.38 -19.07 -4.77
N ALA A 19 34.34 -18.28 -4.29
CA ALA A 19 35.51 -17.85 -5.07
C ALA A 19 36.34 -19.05 -5.58
N SER A 20 36.61 -20.02 -4.69
CA SER A 20 37.42 -21.18 -5.02
C SER A 20 36.75 -22.19 -5.97
N SER A 21 35.42 -22.29 -5.94
CA SER A 21 34.65 -23.19 -6.82
C SER A 21 34.62 -22.75 -8.29
N ARG A 22 35.00 -21.52 -8.61
CA ARG A 22 34.83 -20.88 -9.94
C ARG A 22 36.17 -20.52 -10.63
N ARG A 23 37.17 -21.36 -10.51
CA ARG A 23 38.53 -21.16 -11.04
C ARG A 23 38.68 -21.12 -12.58
N LYS A 24 37.64 -20.87 -13.36
CA LYS A 24 37.76 -20.70 -14.82
C LYS A 24 38.17 -19.29 -15.16
N LYS A 25 39.12 -19.11 -16.11
CA LYS A 25 39.65 -17.82 -16.60
C LYS A 25 38.60 -16.76 -16.98
N GLN A 26 37.38 -17.16 -17.27
CA GLN A 26 36.26 -16.27 -17.64
C GLN A 26 35.65 -15.50 -16.48
N HIS A 27 36.07 -15.74 -15.23
CA HIS A 27 35.48 -15.13 -14.04
C HIS A 27 36.56 -14.54 -13.10
N ALA A 28 37.66 -14.05 -13.65
CA ALA A 28 38.77 -13.50 -12.84
C ALA A 28 38.35 -12.32 -11.98
N ASP A 29 37.53 -11.41 -12.52
CA ASP A 29 37.04 -10.25 -11.78
C ASP A 29 36.07 -10.67 -10.66
N LEU A 30 35.17 -11.60 -10.94
CA LEU A 30 34.28 -12.14 -9.92
C LEU A 30 35.06 -12.81 -8.78
N GLN A 31 36.05 -13.63 -9.13
CA GLN A 31 36.90 -14.31 -8.12
C GLN A 31 37.59 -13.27 -7.23
N LYS A 32 38.22 -12.25 -7.83
CA LYS A 32 38.93 -11.18 -7.12
C LYS A 32 37.97 -10.41 -6.20
N ASN A 33 36.76 -10.08 -6.68
CA ASN A 33 35.75 -9.37 -5.89
C ASN A 33 35.27 -10.21 -4.70
N LEU A 34 35.05 -11.52 -4.90
CA LEU A 34 34.66 -12.43 -3.83
C LEU A 34 35.76 -12.62 -2.78
N GLU A 35 37.03 -12.73 -3.22
CA GLU A 35 38.17 -12.81 -2.31
C GLU A 35 38.31 -11.52 -1.46
N CYS A 36 38.19 -10.34 -2.09
CA CYS A 36 38.21 -9.06 -1.40
C CYS A 36 37.07 -8.93 -0.38
N ASP A 37 35.85 -9.35 -0.75
CA ASP A 37 34.72 -9.33 0.17
C ASP A 37 34.93 -10.28 1.36
N ALA A 38 35.51 -11.48 1.11
CA ALA A 38 35.82 -12.41 2.17
C ALA A 38 36.89 -11.89 3.12
N GLU A 39 37.90 -11.17 2.62
CA GLU A 39 38.93 -10.53 3.44
C GLU A 39 38.36 -9.42 4.30
N ARG A 40 37.55 -8.51 3.71
CA ARG A 40 36.84 -7.45 4.47
C ARG A 40 35.98 -8.01 5.58
N LEU A 41 35.26 -9.10 5.33
CA LEU A 41 34.46 -9.77 6.34
C LEU A 41 35.29 -10.35 7.48
N ARG A 42 36.54 -10.83 7.19
CA ARG A 42 37.45 -11.34 8.22
C ARG A 42 38.05 -10.22 9.06
N GLU A 43 38.41 -9.13 8.43
CA GLU A 43 39.10 -8.00 9.08
C GLU A 43 38.16 -7.13 9.88
N SER A 44 37.05 -6.67 9.27
CA SER A 44 36.14 -5.70 9.86
C SER A 44 34.82 -6.29 10.37
N GLY A 45 34.50 -7.52 9.99
CA GLY A 45 33.19 -8.14 10.29
C GLY A 45 32.02 -7.49 9.56
N THR A 46 32.28 -6.51 8.69
CA THR A 46 31.25 -5.74 7.96
C THR A 46 31.50 -5.77 6.46
N LEU A 47 30.42 -5.57 5.69
CA LEU A 47 30.49 -5.47 4.24
C LEU A 47 29.41 -4.50 3.77
N PRO A 48 29.76 -3.40 3.04
CA PRO A 48 28.80 -2.39 2.59
C PRO A 48 27.64 -2.95 1.75
N ALA A 49 27.92 -3.92 0.87
CA ALA A 49 26.93 -4.58 0.02
C ALA A 49 26.69 -6.03 0.46
N ALA A 50 26.38 -6.24 1.74
CA ALA A 50 26.15 -7.58 2.29
C ALA A 50 24.82 -8.20 1.80
N ASP A 51 23.88 -7.38 1.33
CA ASP A 51 22.59 -7.79 0.80
C ASP A 51 22.69 -8.71 -0.41
N LYS A 52 23.71 -8.60 -1.24
CA LYS A 52 23.96 -9.55 -2.33
C LYS A 52 24.22 -10.99 -1.84
N TYR A 53 24.57 -11.17 -0.58
CA TYR A 53 24.77 -12.46 0.08
C TYR A 53 23.60 -12.87 0.97
N LEU A 54 22.45 -12.22 0.82
CA LEU A 54 21.28 -12.47 1.65
C LEU A 54 20.88 -13.97 1.73
N PRO A 55 20.88 -14.74 0.62
CA PRO A 55 20.58 -16.17 0.68
C PRO A 55 21.61 -17.02 1.46
N LEU A 56 22.85 -16.53 1.60
CA LEU A 56 23.87 -17.17 2.45
C LEU A 56 23.73 -16.76 3.93
N ILE A 57 23.22 -15.57 4.18
CA ILE A 57 22.98 -15.05 5.53
C ILE A 57 21.73 -15.69 6.12
N TYR A 58 20.68 -15.79 5.32
CA TYR A 58 19.38 -16.34 5.68
C TYR A 58 19.01 -17.49 4.74
N PRO A 59 19.38 -18.73 5.03
CA PRO A 59 19.00 -19.90 4.21
C PRO A 59 17.49 -20.10 4.12
N GLN A 60 16.76 -19.63 5.11
CA GLN A 60 15.31 -19.53 5.13
C GLN A 60 14.95 -18.06 5.36
N MET A 61 14.46 -17.42 4.31
CA MET A 61 14.04 -16.02 4.38
C MET A 61 12.74 -15.91 5.15
N ALA A 62 12.74 -15.07 6.19
CA ALA A 62 11.50 -14.67 6.86
C ALA A 62 10.81 -13.55 6.07
N THR A 63 9.50 -13.63 5.98
CA THR A 63 8.65 -12.64 5.34
C THR A 63 7.79 -11.92 6.38
N VAL A 64 7.07 -10.87 5.99
CA VAL A 64 6.12 -10.20 6.87
C VAL A 64 5.09 -11.19 7.45
N PHE A 65 4.75 -12.23 6.70
CA PHE A 65 3.74 -13.22 7.11
C PHE A 65 4.20 -14.12 8.27
N ASP A 66 5.51 -14.29 8.44
CA ASP A 66 6.08 -15.07 9.54
C ASP A 66 5.95 -14.36 10.89
N TYR A 67 5.73 -13.05 10.87
CA TYR A 67 5.50 -12.22 12.06
C TYR A 67 4.02 -12.06 12.41
N LEU A 68 3.11 -12.54 11.56
CA LEU A 68 1.67 -12.43 11.79
C LEU A 68 1.16 -13.61 12.64
N PRO A 69 0.24 -13.37 13.59
CA PRO A 69 -0.45 -14.42 14.34
C PRO A 69 -1.12 -15.45 13.40
N GLU A 70 -1.28 -16.69 13.88
CA GLU A 70 -1.88 -17.76 13.07
C GLU A 70 -3.32 -17.48 12.66
N ASN A 71 -4.06 -16.76 13.50
CA ASN A 71 -5.46 -16.38 13.26
C ASN A 71 -5.62 -15.09 12.44
N THR A 72 -4.56 -14.60 11.79
CA THR A 72 -4.62 -13.39 10.96
C THR A 72 -5.45 -13.65 9.71
N LEU A 73 -6.41 -12.76 9.44
CA LEU A 73 -7.15 -12.68 8.18
C LEU A 73 -6.37 -11.80 7.19
N ILE A 74 -6.12 -12.32 6.01
CA ILE A 74 -5.47 -11.60 4.91
C ILE A 74 -6.53 -11.17 3.92
N LEU A 75 -6.62 -9.87 3.66
CA LEU A 75 -7.50 -9.32 2.64
C LEU A 75 -6.65 -8.97 1.41
N ILE A 76 -7.02 -9.52 0.25
CA ILE A 76 -6.37 -9.24 -1.04
C ILE A 76 -7.36 -8.50 -1.91
N GLU A 77 -7.06 -7.26 -2.22
CA GLU A 77 -7.81 -6.45 -3.18
C GLU A 77 -7.15 -6.56 -4.57
N ASP A 78 -7.97 -6.75 -5.61
CA ASP A 78 -7.52 -6.83 -7.00
C ASP A 78 -6.40 -7.87 -7.19
N THR A 79 -6.74 -9.14 -7.01
CA THR A 79 -5.78 -10.26 -7.10
C THR A 79 -5.00 -10.30 -8.42
N PRO A 80 -5.59 -10.01 -9.60
CA PRO A 80 -4.83 -9.90 -10.86
C PRO A 80 -3.72 -8.87 -10.78
N ARG A 81 -3.99 -7.70 -10.22
CA ARG A 81 -3.01 -6.63 -10.05
C ARG A 81 -1.88 -7.02 -9.10
N LEU A 82 -2.21 -7.72 -8.00
CA LEU A 82 -1.21 -8.26 -7.09
C LEU A 82 -0.27 -9.24 -7.81
N ARG A 83 -0.84 -10.15 -8.63
CA ARG A 83 -0.06 -11.11 -9.42
C ARG A 83 0.87 -10.40 -10.42
N ASP A 84 0.36 -9.41 -11.13
CA ASP A 84 1.16 -8.63 -12.09
C ASP A 84 2.27 -7.84 -11.37
N ALA A 85 1.98 -7.22 -10.23
CA ALA A 85 2.97 -6.53 -9.42
C ALA A 85 4.08 -7.46 -8.90
N ALA A 86 3.71 -8.67 -8.47
CA ALA A 86 4.68 -9.68 -8.04
C ALA A 86 5.58 -10.11 -9.20
N ARG A 87 5.01 -10.38 -10.38
CA ARG A 87 5.77 -10.72 -11.59
C ARG A 87 6.75 -9.62 -11.99
N ASP A 88 6.29 -8.38 -12.03
CA ASP A 88 7.11 -7.22 -12.42
C ASP A 88 8.22 -6.95 -11.39
N PHE A 89 7.96 -7.19 -10.10
CA PHE A 89 8.96 -7.11 -9.05
C PHE A 89 10.04 -8.17 -9.22
N HIS A 90 9.66 -9.43 -9.50
CA HIS A 90 10.60 -10.51 -9.78
C HIS A 90 11.44 -10.26 -11.03
N ALA A 91 10.84 -9.71 -12.10
CA ALA A 91 11.57 -9.36 -13.31
C ALA A 91 12.66 -8.31 -13.01
N ARG A 92 12.33 -7.27 -12.25
CA ARG A 92 13.34 -6.26 -11.84
C ARG A 92 14.48 -6.85 -11.02
N ILE A 93 14.17 -7.73 -10.06
CA ILE A 93 15.24 -8.42 -9.30
C ILE A 93 16.11 -9.27 -10.22
N ALA A 94 15.52 -9.98 -11.17
CA ALA A 94 16.28 -10.81 -12.12
C ALA A 94 17.20 -9.96 -13.01
N ASP A 95 16.73 -8.79 -13.45
CA ASP A 95 17.53 -7.84 -14.22
C ASP A 95 18.69 -7.28 -13.40
N ASP A 96 18.44 -6.89 -12.15
CA ASP A 96 19.45 -6.37 -11.21
C ASP A 96 20.51 -7.45 -10.92
N VAL A 97 20.10 -8.68 -10.63
CA VAL A 97 20.99 -9.83 -10.42
C VAL A 97 21.82 -10.11 -11.66
N THR A 98 21.21 -10.08 -12.84
CA THR A 98 21.91 -10.28 -14.12
C THR A 98 22.98 -9.21 -14.33
N ALA A 99 22.64 -7.95 -14.11
CA ALA A 99 23.58 -6.84 -14.22
C ALA A 99 24.77 -6.96 -13.24
N LEU A 100 24.51 -7.40 -12.00
CA LEU A 100 25.57 -7.67 -11.01
C LEU A 100 26.47 -8.85 -11.42
N MET A 101 25.87 -9.88 -12.00
CA MET A 101 26.62 -11.03 -12.52
C MET A 101 27.51 -10.63 -13.70
N GLU A 102 27.02 -9.85 -14.64
CA GLU A 102 27.77 -9.35 -15.81
C GLU A 102 28.96 -8.49 -15.41
N ARG A 103 28.82 -7.69 -14.35
CA ARG A 103 29.90 -6.89 -13.78
C ARG A 103 30.88 -7.70 -12.91
N GLY A 104 30.65 -8.98 -12.72
CA GLY A 104 31.47 -9.81 -11.85
C GLY A 104 31.37 -9.45 -10.36
N GLU A 105 30.27 -8.85 -9.94
CA GLU A 105 30.04 -8.41 -8.56
C GLU A 105 29.26 -9.46 -7.74
N MET A 106 28.57 -10.38 -8.42
CA MET A 106 27.71 -11.39 -7.83
C MET A 106 27.89 -12.76 -8.49
N PRO A 107 27.98 -13.86 -7.71
CA PRO A 107 28.01 -15.19 -8.28
C PRO A 107 26.61 -15.64 -8.71
N GLY A 108 26.49 -16.38 -9.81
CA GLY A 108 25.24 -17.00 -10.21
C GLY A 108 24.77 -18.10 -9.25
N GLY A 109 23.47 -18.41 -9.28
CA GLY A 109 22.84 -19.39 -8.39
C GLY A 109 22.57 -18.87 -6.99
N MET A 110 22.42 -17.54 -6.86
CA MET A 110 21.94 -16.89 -5.66
C MET A 110 20.47 -16.52 -5.91
N ASP A 111 19.56 -17.36 -5.43
CA ASP A 111 18.11 -17.19 -5.57
C ASP A 111 17.47 -16.85 -4.21
N GLY A 112 16.20 -16.46 -4.21
CA GLY A 112 15.41 -16.31 -2.99
C GLY A 112 15.44 -14.92 -2.36
N TYR A 113 15.63 -13.85 -3.16
CA TYR A 113 15.55 -12.46 -2.66
C TYR A 113 14.12 -11.97 -2.39
N ALA A 114 13.13 -12.65 -2.94
CA ALA A 114 11.72 -12.30 -2.76
C ALA A 114 10.83 -13.54 -2.94
N LEU A 115 9.63 -13.48 -2.35
CA LEU A 115 8.57 -14.45 -2.66
C LEU A 115 7.99 -14.14 -4.03
N ASP A 116 7.74 -15.16 -4.82
CA ASP A 116 6.90 -15.07 -6.01
C ASP A 116 5.40 -15.08 -5.62
N PHE A 117 4.53 -14.93 -6.61
CA PHE A 117 3.09 -14.95 -6.37
C PHE A 117 2.62 -16.28 -5.79
N ALA A 118 3.17 -17.40 -6.23
CA ALA A 118 2.83 -18.73 -5.70
C ALA A 118 3.25 -18.86 -4.21
N GLY A 119 4.41 -18.31 -3.86
CA GLY A 119 4.87 -18.25 -2.48
C GLY A 119 3.94 -17.41 -1.59
N ILE A 120 3.45 -16.27 -2.09
CA ILE A 120 2.44 -15.45 -1.39
C ILE A 120 1.14 -16.25 -1.21
N CYS A 121 0.70 -16.96 -2.23
CA CYS A 121 -0.53 -17.76 -2.18
C CYS A 121 -0.43 -19.00 -1.29
N SER A 122 0.78 -19.51 -1.04
CA SER A 122 1.01 -20.71 -0.21
C SER A 122 0.92 -20.46 1.29
N ILE A 123 0.67 -19.22 1.71
CA ILE A 123 0.59 -18.83 3.11
C ILE A 123 -0.63 -19.50 3.77
N LYS A 124 -0.38 -20.25 4.84
CA LYS A 124 -1.43 -20.94 5.60
C LYS A 124 -2.18 -19.97 6.51
N ARG A 125 -3.01 -19.12 5.93
CA ARG A 125 -3.89 -18.16 6.64
C ARG A 125 -5.25 -18.13 5.98
N GLN A 126 -6.23 -17.55 6.65
CA GLN A 126 -7.50 -17.25 6.01
C GLN A 126 -7.32 -16.08 5.06
N ILE A 127 -7.75 -16.27 3.81
CA ILE A 127 -7.63 -15.26 2.76
C ILE A 127 -9.04 -14.92 2.25
N VAL A 128 -9.34 -13.62 2.22
CA VAL A 128 -10.51 -13.08 1.54
C VAL A 128 -10.02 -12.28 0.34
N ARG A 129 -10.46 -12.68 -0.84
CA ARG A 129 -10.21 -11.95 -2.09
C ARG A 129 -11.37 -11.01 -2.36
N MET A 130 -11.06 -9.80 -2.76
CA MET A 130 -12.02 -8.77 -3.17
C MET A 130 -11.66 -8.34 -4.59
N ASP A 131 -12.31 -8.95 -5.57
CA ASP A 131 -12.06 -8.70 -6.99
C ASP A 131 -13.30 -8.08 -7.64
N SER A 132 -13.14 -7.09 -8.50
CA SER A 132 -14.24 -6.45 -9.23
C SER A 132 -14.87 -7.38 -10.29
N PHE A 133 -14.10 -8.36 -10.75
CA PHE A 133 -14.54 -9.37 -11.72
C PHE A 133 -14.12 -10.76 -11.28
N LEU A 134 -14.95 -11.74 -11.60
CA LEU A 134 -14.60 -13.14 -11.35
C LEU A 134 -13.42 -13.56 -12.24
N ASN A 135 -12.27 -13.72 -11.64
CA ASN A 135 -11.06 -14.19 -12.29
C ASN A 135 -10.66 -15.55 -11.74
N SER A 136 -10.36 -16.48 -12.64
CA SER A 136 -9.80 -17.77 -12.26
C SER A 136 -8.30 -17.60 -11.97
N ILE A 137 -7.93 -17.79 -10.72
CA ILE A 137 -6.55 -17.80 -10.24
C ILE A 137 -6.35 -19.13 -9.52
N PRO A 138 -5.72 -20.10 -10.18
CA PRO A 138 -5.60 -21.47 -9.65
C PRO A 138 -4.92 -21.53 -8.29
N GLU A 139 -3.92 -20.67 -8.05
CA GLU A 139 -3.14 -20.60 -6.81
C GLU A 139 -3.98 -20.14 -5.61
N LEU A 140 -5.09 -19.44 -5.86
CA LEU A 140 -6.02 -18.92 -4.85
C LEU A 140 -7.47 -19.27 -5.21
N ALA A 141 -7.75 -20.53 -5.52
CA ALA A 141 -9.10 -21.00 -5.80
C ALA A 141 -9.99 -20.78 -4.56
N PRO A 142 -11.14 -20.09 -4.69
CA PRO A 142 -11.99 -19.81 -3.55
C PRO A 142 -12.75 -21.09 -3.12
N GLN A 143 -12.93 -21.27 -1.81
CA GLN A 143 -13.82 -22.30 -1.26
C GLN A 143 -15.27 -21.83 -1.26
N HIS A 144 -15.49 -20.54 -1.08
CA HIS A 144 -16.78 -19.87 -1.13
C HIS A 144 -16.66 -18.61 -1.97
N LEU A 145 -17.73 -18.31 -2.70
CA LEU A 145 -17.83 -17.13 -3.55
C LEU A 145 -19.13 -16.39 -3.19
N GLU A 146 -18.96 -15.12 -2.81
CA GLU A 146 -20.07 -14.21 -2.55
C GLU A 146 -20.01 -13.05 -3.54
N ASN A 147 -21.16 -12.64 -4.02
CA ASN A 147 -21.28 -11.51 -4.92
C ASN A 147 -21.98 -10.35 -4.19
N PHE A 148 -21.31 -9.20 -4.12
CA PHE A 148 -21.87 -7.98 -3.56
C PHE A 148 -22.08 -6.95 -4.65
N VAL A 149 -23.34 -6.60 -4.90
CA VAL A 149 -23.66 -5.49 -5.80
C VAL A 149 -23.42 -4.19 -5.04
N ALA A 150 -22.44 -3.40 -5.49
CA ALA A 150 -22.13 -2.10 -4.91
C ALA A 150 -22.21 -1.02 -5.99
N ASN A 151 -23.01 0.01 -5.73
CA ASN A 151 -23.10 1.19 -6.60
C ASN A 151 -22.35 2.35 -5.97
N GLN A 152 -21.60 3.07 -6.79
CA GLN A 152 -20.95 4.30 -6.34
C GLN A 152 -22.00 5.42 -6.25
N MET A 153 -21.99 6.15 -5.14
CA MET A 153 -22.86 7.30 -4.96
C MET A 153 -22.30 8.54 -5.65
N ASN A 154 -23.16 9.26 -6.36
CA ASN A 154 -22.81 10.53 -6.96
C ASN A 154 -22.72 11.64 -5.91
N ALA A 155 -21.87 12.64 -6.16
CA ALA A 155 -21.82 13.85 -5.37
C ALA A 155 -22.90 14.83 -5.85
N TYR A 156 -23.62 15.43 -4.92
CA TYR A 156 -24.68 16.41 -5.23
C TYR A 156 -24.15 17.83 -5.46
N GLY A 157 -22.83 18.02 -5.43
CA GLY A 157 -22.18 19.31 -5.68
C GLY A 157 -22.56 20.41 -4.70
N GLY A 158 -23.14 20.03 -3.54
CA GLY A 158 -23.63 20.95 -2.53
C GLY A 158 -25.08 21.39 -2.71
N ASN A 159 -25.79 20.77 -3.63
CA ASN A 159 -27.23 20.96 -3.76
C ASN A 159 -27.95 20.09 -2.72
N LEU A 160 -28.24 20.71 -1.56
CA LEU A 160 -28.90 20.06 -0.45
C LEU A 160 -30.32 19.59 -0.81
N ASP A 161 -31.04 20.33 -1.67
CA ASP A 161 -32.39 19.95 -2.06
C ASP A 161 -32.39 18.65 -2.86
N MET A 162 -31.46 18.49 -3.82
CA MET A 162 -31.31 17.24 -4.56
C MET A 162 -30.92 16.09 -3.64
N ALA A 163 -29.94 16.32 -2.76
CA ALA A 163 -29.51 15.30 -1.80
C ALA A 163 -30.67 14.86 -0.89
N SER A 164 -31.44 15.85 -0.38
CA SER A 164 -32.58 15.58 0.51
C SER A 164 -33.71 14.85 -0.20
N ALA A 165 -33.95 15.12 -1.48
CA ALA A 165 -34.96 14.43 -2.28
C ALA A 165 -34.59 12.95 -2.48
N ASP A 166 -33.33 12.65 -2.83
CA ASP A 166 -32.85 11.28 -2.98
C ASP A 166 -32.83 10.55 -1.63
N ILE A 167 -32.36 11.20 -0.57
CA ILE A 167 -32.38 10.63 0.78
C ILE A 167 -33.80 10.29 1.22
N ARG A 168 -34.76 11.18 0.94
CA ARG A 168 -36.19 10.93 1.22
C ARG A 168 -36.67 9.67 0.47
N SER A 169 -36.37 9.58 -0.81
CA SER A 169 -36.73 8.43 -1.63
C SER A 169 -36.15 7.11 -1.06
N TYR A 170 -34.89 7.11 -0.64
CA TYR A 170 -34.28 5.94 -0.03
C TYR A 170 -34.94 5.57 1.31
N THR A 171 -35.21 6.55 2.17
CA THR A 171 -35.85 6.28 3.46
C THR A 171 -37.31 5.81 3.31
N GLU A 172 -38.05 6.32 2.33
CA GLU A 172 -39.40 5.89 2.00
C GLU A 172 -39.44 4.47 1.44
N GLN A 173 -38.38 4.06 0.73
CA GLN A 173 -38.18 2.67 0.29
C GLN A 173 -37.78 1.73 1.43
N GLY A 174 -37.67 2.21 2.66
CA GLY A 174 -37.27 1.44 3.83
C GLY A 174 -35.77 1.18 3.93
N ARG A 175 -34.96 1.79 3.07
CA ARG A 175 -33.51 1.62 3.11
C ARG A 175 -32.89 2.28 4.33
N ALA A 176 -31.81 1.71 4.81
CA ALA A 176 -31.00 2.29 5.86
C ALA A 176 -30.03 3.31 5.26
N VAL A 177 -30.21 4.60 5.58
CA VAL A 177 -29.34 5.67 5.08
C VAL A 177 -28.42 6.12 6.21
N ALA A 178 -27.12 6.12 5.94
CA ALA A 178 -26.08 6.65 6.82
C ALA A 178 -25.37 7.83 6.14
N VAL A 179 -25.13 8.91 6.90
CA VAL A 179 -24.27 10.02 6.49
C VAL A 179 -23.09 10.09 7.43
N VAL A 180 -21.88 9.88 6.89
CA VAL A 180 -20.65 9.84 7.67
C VAL A 180 -19.97 11.20 7.63
N CYS A 181 -19.72 11.77 8.80
CA CYS A 181 -19.14 13.08 9.01
C CYS A 181 -17.85 13.01 9.82
N GLY A 182 -16.84 13.78 9.44
CA GLY A 182 -15.49 13.68 9.98
C GLY A 182 -15.28 14.25 11.39
N SER A 183 -16.33 14.73 12.07
CA SER A 183 -16.27 15.19 13.47
C SER A 183 -17.65 15.40 14.06
N THR A 184 -17.76 15.36 15.39
CA THR A 184 -19.00 15.62 16.13
C THR A 184 -19.68 16.94 15.75
N LEU A 185 -18.90 18.03 15.53
CA LEU A 185 -19.45 19.33 15.10
C LEU A 185 -20.07 19.22 13.71
N ARG A 186 -19.45 18.48 12.80
CA ARG A 186 -19.99 18.28 11.45
C ARG A 186 -21.21 17.38 11.46
N CYS A 187 -21.26 16.39 12.34
CA CYS A 187 -22.45 15.57 12.58
C CYS A 187 -23.63 16.45 13.01
N LYS A 188 -23.42 17.39 13.95
CA LYS A 188 -24.47 18.34 14.37
C LYS A 188 -24.94 19.24 13.24
N ASN A 189 -24.02 19.83 12.48
CA ASN A 189 -24.37 20.69 11.35
C ASN A 189 -25.17 19.94 10.28
N MET A 190 -24.79 18.67 10.02
CA MET A 190 -25.51 17.81 9.09
C MET A 190 -26.89 17.44 9.62
N PHE A 191 -27.00 17.16 10.92
CA PHE A 191 -28.27 16.88 11.58
C PHE A 191 -29.23 18.06 11.42
N ASP A 192 -28.79 19.26 11.72
CA ASP A 192 -29.61 20.48 11.59
C ASP A 192 -30.05 20.69 10.14
N ALA A 193 -29.11 20.61 9.19
CA ALA A 193 -29.39 20.83 7.77
C ALA A 193 -30.40 19.82 7.18
N LEU A 194 -30.29 18.56 7.53
CA LEU A 194 -31.22 17.52 7.04
C LEU A 194 -32.57 17.59 7.78
N THR A 195 -32.59 17.96 9.05
CA THR A 195 -33.81 18.20 9.81
C THR A 195 -34.58 19.38 9.25
N ASP A 196 -33.91 20.48 8.93
CA ASP A 196 -34.50 21.66 8.29
C ASP A 196 -35.07 21.33 6.90
N SER A 197 -34.50 20.35 6.20
CA SER A 197 -35.04 19.80 4.95
C SER A 197 -36.24 18.86 5.15
N GLY A 198 -36.75 18.71 6.38
CA GLY A 198 -37.93 17.90 6.73
C GLY A 198 -37.68 16.38 6.71
N LEU A 199 -36.43 15.94 6.87
CA LEU A 199 -36.08 14.53 7.00
C LEU A 199 -36.11 14.08 8.47
N LYS A 200 -36.42 12.79 8.70
CA LYS A 200 -36.25 12.19 10.03
C LYS A 200 -34.78 11.81 10.20
N VAL A 201 -34.09 12.45 11.14
CA VAL A 201 -32.66 12.31 11.35
C VAL A 201 -32.38 11.86 12.77
N GLN A 202 -31.38 11.00 12.95
CA GLN A 202 -30.85 10.62 14.25
C GLN A 202 -29.33 10.61 14.25
N LEU A 203 -28.73 10.94 15.38
CA LEU A 203 -27.31 10.66 15.63
C LEU A 203 -27.18 9.23 16.13
N SER A 204 -26.28 8.44 15.56
CA SER A 204 -26.13 7.04 15.93
C SER A 204 -24.68 6.60 15.80
N ASP A 205 -24.22 5.83 16.78
CA ASP A 205 -22.94 5.11 16.75
C ASP A 205 -23.12 3.61 16.41
N LEU A 206 -24.37 3.22 16.16
CA LEU A 206 -24.76 1.84 15.87
C LEU A 206 -25.07 1.66 14.39
N LEU A 207 -25.30 0.40 13.98
CA LEU A 207 -25.73 0.07 12.64
C LEU A 207 -26.93 0.91 12.22
N PRO A 208 -26.93 1.48 11.01
CA PRO A 208 -28.01 2.35 10.54
C PRO A 208 -29.33 1.58 10.43
N LYS A 209 -30.41 2.25 10.85
CA LYS A 209 -31.77 1.69 10.78
C LYS A 209 -32.51 2.31 9.61
N GLY A 210 -33.41 1.52 8.99
CA GLY A 210 -34.28 2.00 7.94
C GLY A 210 -35.32 3.02 8.43
N GLY A 211 -35.86 3.83 7.51
CA GLY A 211 -36.94 4.80 7.77
C GLY A 211 -36.46 6.12 8.40
N CYS A 212 -35.19 6.31 8.64
CA CYS A 212 -34.58 7.56 9.07
C CYS A 212 -33.14 7.67 8.57
N VAL A 213 -32.62 8.90 8.60
CA VAL A 213 -31.21 9.17 8.27
C VAL A 213 -30.37 9.02 9.53
N ASN A 214 -29.35 8.20 9.46
CA ASN A 214 -28.43 7.97 10.57
C ASN A 214 -27.15 8.78 10.33
N ILE A 215 -26.84 9.72 11.18
CA ILE A 215 -25.60 10.48 11.11
C ILE A 215 -24.59 9.85 12.05
N MET A 216 -23.42 9.55 11.51
CA MET A 216 -22.36 8.82 12.20
C MET A 216 -21.05 9.61 12.11
N GLU A 217 -20.28 9.60 13.21
CA GLU A 217 -18.93 10.14 13.17
C GLU A 217 -17.97 9.09 12.59
N GLY A 218 -17.16 9.51 11.61
CA GLY A 218 -16.20 8.64 10.96
C GLY A 218 -15.63 9.25 9.69
N THR A 219 -14.82 8.46 9.00
CA THR A 219 -14.20 8.87 7.73
C THR A 219 -14.23 7.72 6.75
N ILE A 220 -14.83 8.00 5.58
CA ILE A 220 -14.78 7.10 4.42
C ILE A 220 -14.38 7.91 3.19
N SER A 221 -13.74 7.27 2.22
CA SER A 221 -13.23 7.92 1.01
C SER A 221 -14.34 8.35 0.06
N ALA A 222 -15.38 7.53 -0.09
CA ALA A 222 -16.53 7.77 -0.95
C ALA A 222 -17.78 7.07 -0.38
N GLY A 223 -18.96 7.59 -0.70
CA GLY A 223 -20.22 6.94 -0.40
C GLY A 223 -20.52 5.80 -1.38
N PHE A 224 -21.33 4.87 -0.94
CA PHE A 224 -21.72 3.69 -1.70
C PHE A 224 -23.15 3.28 -1.35
N GLU A 225 -23.73 2.47 -2.23
CA GLU A 225 -25.01 1.80 -2.03
C GLU A 225 -24.82 0.30 -2.16
N TYR A 226 -25.36 -0.45 -1.22
CA TYR A 226 -25.56 -1.90 -1.32
C TYR A 226 -27.07 -2.19 -1.49
N PRO A 227 -27.56 -2.33 -2.74
CA PRO A 227 -28.98 -2.52 -3.00
C PRO A 227 -29.58 -3.74 -2.32
N ASP A 228 -28.87 -4.86 -2.35
CA ASP A 228 -29.32 -6.13 -1.76
C ASP A 228 -29.46 -6.08 -0.22
N LEU A 229 -28.69 -5.19 0.43
CA LEU A 229 -28.77 -4.96 1.86
C LEU A 229 -29.70 -3.79 2.22
N GLY A 230 -30.24 -3.08 1.21
CA GLY A 230 -31.00 -1.86 1.44
C GLY A 230 -30.20 -0.79 2.19
N LEU A 231 -28.87 -0.74 2.00
CA LEU A 231 -27.95 0.18 2.71
C LEU A 231 -27.40 1.24 1.75
N VAL A 232 -27.53 2.50 2.17
CA VAL A 232 -26.94 3.66 1.49
C VAL A 232 -26.04 4.39 2.46
N VAL A 233 -24.80 4.60 2.09
CA VAL A 233 -23.81 5.31 2.88
C VAL A 233 -23.30 6.51 2.07
N MET A 234 -23.39 7.69 2.64
CA MET A 234 -22.95 8.95 2.02
C MET A 234 -21.87 9.61 2.87
N THR A 235 -20.99 10.36 2.25
CA THR A 235 -20.08 11.26 2.96
C THR A 235 -20.70 12.63 3.12
N GLU A 236 -20.29 13.37 4.14
CA GLU A 236 -20.70 14.79 4.29
C GLU A 236 -20.41 15.63 3.05
N GLY A 237 -19.27 15.35 2.37
CA GLY A 237 -18.84 16.09 1.18
C GLY A 237 -19.67 15.80 -0.07
N GLN A 238 -20.45 14.71 -0.10
CA GLN A 238 -21.42 14.43 -1.16
C GLN A 238 -22.71 15.18 -0.94
N VAL A 239 -23.18 15.27 0.31
CA VAL A 239 -24.44 15.91 0.67
C VAL A 239 -24.32 17.45 0.73
N LEU A 240 -23.28 17.94 1.43
CA LEU A 240 -23.00 19.37 1.56
C LEU A 240 -21.75 19.74 0.78
N ALA A 241 -21.78 20.86 0.06
CA ALA A 241 -20.57 21.37 -0.57
C ALA A 241 -19.50 21.63 0.49
N ARG A 242 -18.33 21.00 0.32
CA ARG A 242 -17.14 21.48 1.02
C ARG A 242 -16.96 22.96 0.64
N ARG A 243 -17.11 23.88 1.58
CA ARG A 243 -16.56 25.23 1.38
C ARG A 243 -15.10 25.01 0.96
N LYS A 244 -14.82 25.21 -0.34
CA LYS A 244 -13.43 25.30 -0.79
C LYS A 244 -12.82 26.33 0.14
N LYS A 245 -11.92 25.92 1.05
CA LYS A 245 -10.99 26.86 1.67
C LYS A 245 -10.38 27.54 0.47
N THR A 246 -10.75 28.80 0.24
CA THR A 246 -10.09 29.65 -0.73
C THR A 246 -8.63 29.52 -0.34
N LYS A 247 -7.84 28.83 -1.15
CA LYS A 247 -6.38 28.85 -0.99
C LYS A 247 -6.09 30.33 -1.03
N VAL A 248 -5.78 30.91 0.13
CA VAL A 248 -5.19 32.23 0.17
C VAL A 248 -4.12 32.16 -0.89
N LYS A 249 -4.29 32.89 -2.00
CA LYS A 249 -3.27 32.98 -3.03
C LYS A 249 -2.03 33.44 -2.27
N ARG A 250 -1.15 32.48 -1.92
CA ARG A 250 0.17 32.82 -1.44
C ARG A 250 0.70 33.74 -2.49
N SER A 251 0.94 34.97 -2.07
CA SER A 251 1.48 36.03 -2.90
C SER A 251 2.64 35.44 -3.68
N ASN A 252 2.71 35.72 -4.96
CA ASN A 252 3.81 35.31 -5.86
C ASN A 252 5.19 35.87 -5.43
N ARG A 253 5.28 36.42 -4.20
CA ARG A 253 6.50 36.98 -3.64
C ARG A 253 7.58 35.94 -3.36
N ASP A 254 7.21 34.67 -3.24
CA ASP A 254 8.14 33.63 -2.78
C ASP A 254 8.60 32.72 -3.92
N ARG A 255 8.33 33.04 -5.18
CA ARG A 255 8.90 32.35 -6.32
C ARG A 255 10.09 33.12 -6.85
N VAL A 256 11.28 32.53 -6.68
CA VAL A 256 12.49 32.99 -7.35
C VAL A 256 12.26 32.95 -8.86
N LYS A 257 12.27 34.11 -9.52
CA LYS A 257 11.99 34.24 -10.95
C LYS A 257 13.25 34.08 -11.81
N SER A 258 14.42 34.20 -11.22
CA SER A 258 15.70 34.06 -11.90
C SER A 258 16.76 33.56 -10.90
N PHE A 259 17.75 32.83 -11.40
CA PHE A 259 18.92 32.40 -10.64
C PHE A 259 19.75 33.60 -10.10
N THR A 260 19.59 34.77 -10.71
CA THR A 260 20.23 36.01 -10.28
C THR A 260 19.63 36.65 -9.04
N ASP A 261 18.47 36.17 -8.59
CA ASP A 261 17.78 36.70 -7.40
C ASP A 261 18.25 36.03 -6.11
N LEU A 262 19.19 35.06 -6.20
CA LEU A 262 19.75 34.31 -5.08
C LEU A 262 21.14 34.84 -4.70
N THR A 263 21.37 35.00 -3.41
CA THR A 263 22.68 35.33 -2.85
C THR A 263 23.23 34.13 -2.06
N PRO A 264 24.59 33.96 -2.03
CA PRO A 264 25.15 32.89 -1.20
C PRO A 264 24.75 33.06 0.27
N GLY A 265 24.07 32.03 0.81
CA GLY A 265 23.54 32.03 2.17
C GLY A 265 22.02 32.09 2.25
N ASP A 266 21.30 32.27 1.13
CA ASP A 266 19.87 32.22 1.10
C ASP A 266 19.37 30.76 1.25
N LEU A 267 18.39 30.55 2.12
CA LEU A 267 17.71 29.25 2.24
C LEU A 267 16.66 29.09 1.17
N VAL A 268 16.83 28.11 0.33
CA VAL A 268 15.90 27.79 -0.76
C VAL A 268 15.32 26.39 -0.62
N VAL A 269 14.12 26.20 -1.13
CA VAL A 269 13.48 24.88 -1.20
C VAL A 269 13.54 24.40 -2.63
N HIS A 270 14.30 23.35 -2.87
CA HIS A 270 14.37 22.69 -4.17
C HIS A 270 13.25 21.65 -4.28
N GLU A 271 12.59 21.58 -5.43
CA GLU A 271 11.45 20.70 -5.67
C GLU A 271 11.74 19.22 -5.42
N HIS A 272 12.97 18.78 -5.72
CA HIS A 272 13.40 17.38 -5.59
C HIS A 272 14.40 17.10 -4.47
N HIS A 273 15.04 18.12 -3.90
CA HIS A 273 16.12 17.94 -2.93
C HIS A 273 15.85 18.54 -1.54
N GLY A 274 14.69 19.20 -1.36
CA GLY A 274 14.31 19.78 -0.08
C GLY A 274 14.98 21.15 0.17
N ILE A 275 15.23 21.45 1.45
CA ILE A 275 15.83 22.74 1.88
C ILE A 275 17.34 22.65 1.76
N GLY A 276 17.94 23.59 1.08
CA GLY A 276 19.38 23.76 0.95
C GLY A 276 19.84 25.17 1.28
#